data_f4ec731a453d9ffd947f7f3fc507c92f
#
_entry.id   f4ec731a453d9ffd947f7f3fc507c92f
#
_cell.length_a   1.000
_cell.length_b   1.000
_cell.length_c   1.000
_cell.angle_alpha   90.00
_cell.angle_beta   90.00
_cell.angle_gamma   90.00
#
_symmetry.space_group_name_H-M   'P 1'
#
loop_
_entity.id
_entity.type
_entity.pdbx_description
1 polymer ?
#
loop_
_entity_poly.entity_id
_entity_poly.type
_entity_poly.pdbx_seq_one_letter_code
_entity_poly.pdbx_strand_id
1 'polypeptide(L)'
;MPRFHVSHRKDGKFERRGLRSYFEYRDLGIKRVTGGKVVAHVIRARPGSAPHGEWHYHDCAVQFVYVLRGWVLFEYEGVGRVMMKAGSCFYQPPRIRHRELKHSKNLEMIEVVAPASFKTFAATPAARKSPARRSPG
;
A
#
# COMPACT_ATOMS: atom_id res chain seq x y z
N MET A 1 -24.77 4.97 -14.92
CA MET A 1 -24.84 3.53 -15.16
C MET A 1 -23.48 2.91 -15.29
N PRO A 2 -23.19 1.93 -14.48
CA PRO A 2 -21.88 1.26 -14.56
C PRO A 2 -21.68 0.57 -15.88
N ARG A 3 -20.46 0.53 -16.32
CA ARG A 3 -20.12 -0.13 -17.56
C ARG A 3 -19.11 -1.21 -17.33
N PHE A 4 -19.17 -2.23 -18.16
CA PHE A 4 -18.12 -3.24 -18.17
C PHE A 4 -16.79 -2.56 -18.53
N HIS A 5 -15.72 -2.97 -17.88
CA HIS A 5 -14.40 -2.38 -18.10
C HIS A 5 -13.35 -3.48 -18.02
N VAL A 6 -12.41 -3.46 -18.94
CA VAL A 6 -11.27 -4.34 -18.87
C VAL A 6 -10.01 -3.51 -19.17
N SER A 7 -8.96 -3.77 -18.40
CA SER A 7 -7.66 -3.14 -18.63
C SER A 7 -6.66 -4.26 -18.84
N HIS A 8 -6.04 -4.27 -20.01
CA HIS A 8 -5.02 -5.26 -20.32
C HIS A 8 -3.64 -4.72 -19.97
N ARG A 9 -2.68 -5.61 -19.78
CA ARG A 9 -1.32 -5.20 -19.42
C ARG A 9 -0.77 -4.17 -20.40
N LYS A 10 -1.07 -4.29 -21.67
CA LYS A 10 -0.57 -3.37 -22.68
C LYS A 10 -1.24 -2.01 -22.71
N ASP A 11 -2.39 -1.88 -22.04
CA ASP A 11 -3.18 -0.67 -22.11
C ASP A 11 -2.73 0.42 -21.16
N GLY A 12 -1.88 0.11 -20.21
CA GLY A 12 -1.42 1.08 -19.25
C GLY A 12 0.07 0.96 -19.05
N LYS A 13 0.65 1.96 -18.42
CA LYS A 13 2.05 1.92 -18.12
C LYS A 13 2.27 2.33 -16.68
N PHE A 14 3.42 1.95 -16.18
CA PHE A 14 3.79 2.32 -14.82
C PHE A 14 4.26 3.77 -14.80
N GLU A 15 3.79 4.52 -13.81
CA GLU A 15 4.15 5.91 -13.64
C GLU A 15 4.60 6.15 -12.23
N ARG A 16 5.45 7.17 -12.03
CA ARG A 16 5.97 7.49 -10.73
C ARG A 16 5.12 8.55 -10.06
N ARG A 17 3.86 8.29 -9.93
CA ARG A 17 3.00 9.22 -9.22
C ARG A 17 2.42 8.43 -8.09
N GLY A 18 2.13 8.93 -7.05
CA GLY A 18 1.63 8.22 -5.91
C GLY A 18 2.42 8.65 -4.71
N LEU A 19 2.18 7.99 -3.60
CA LEU A 19 2.69 8.42 -2.34
C LEU A 19 4.17 8.13 -2.13
N ARG A 20 4.69 7.14 -2.83
CA ARG A 20 6.04 6.67 -2.54
C ARG A 20 6.94 6.84 -3.74
N SER A 21 8.08 7.49 -3.52
CA SER A 21 9.05 7.71 -4.60
C SER A 21 9.75 6.44 -5.03
N TYR A 22 9.69 5.38 -4.23
CA TYR A 22 10.36 4.13 -4.54
C TYR A 22 9.44 3.14 -5.25
N PHE A 23 8.22 3.56 -5.60
CA PHE A 23 7.27 2.74 -6.32
C PHE A 23 6.86 3.37 -7.64
N GLU A 24 6.43 2.51 -8.55
CA GLU A 24 5.73 2.91 -9.77
C GLU A 24 4.37 2.26 -9.75
N TYR A 25 3.40 2.93 -10.34
CA TYR A 25 2.00 2.54 -10.27
C TYR A 25 1.38 2.41 -11.65
N ARG A 26 0.64 1.34 -11.88
CA ARG A 26 -0.15 1.19 -13.10
C ARG A 26 -1.62 1.17 -12.69
N ASP A 27 -2.34 2.21 -13.05
CA ASP A 27 -3.75 2.33 -12.72
C ASP A 27 -4.54 1.31 -13.53
N LEU A 28 -5.49 0.63 -12.89
CA LEU A 28 -6.31 -0.37 -13.55
C LEU A 28 -7.65 0.17 -14.04
N GLY A 29 -7.88 1.48 -13.88
CA GLY A 29 -9.10 2.13 -14.38
C GLY A 29 -10.31 1.99 -13.49
N ILE A 30 -10.16 1.41 -12.33
CA ILE A 30 -11.29 1.13 -11.45
C ILE A 30 -11.85 2.41 -10.83
N LYS A 31 -10.98 3.37 -10.51
CA LYS A 31 -11.44 4.63 -9.94
C LYS A 31 -12.40 5.33 -10.91
N ARG A 32 -12.03 5.35 -12.18
CA ARG A 32 -12.86 6.03 -13.17
C ARG A 32 -14.21 5.35 -13.35
N VAL A 33 -14.23 4.03 -13.50
CA VAL A 33 -15.47 3.32 -13.79
C VAL A 33 -16.36 3.16 -12.57
N THR A 34 -15.85 3.40 -11.36
CA THR A 34 -16.67 3.34 -10.15
C THR A 34 -17.06 4.72 -9.63
N GLY A 35 -16.71 5.78 -10.37
CA GLY A 35 -17.02 7.12 -9.91
C GLY A 35 -16.31 7.48 -8.62
N GLY A 36 -15.10 6.98 -8.43
CA GLY A 36 -14.31 7.32 -7.25
C GLY A 36 -14.55 6.44 -6.03
N LYS A 37 -15.33 5.38 -6.17
CA LYS A 37 -15.59 4.52 -5.01
C LYS A 37 -14.38 3.68 -4.62
N VAL A 38 -13.63 3.23 -5.62
CA VAL A 38 -12.50 2.34 -5.37
C VAL A 38 -11.37 2.70 -6.32
N VAL A 39 -10.13 2.63 -5.84
CA VAL A 39 -8.98 2.68 -6.71
C VAL A 39 -8.26 1.35 -6.63
N ALA A 40 -7.80 0.87 -7.76
CA ALA A 40 -7.00 -0.34 -7.81
C ALA A 40 -5.85 -0.12 -8.77
N HIS A 41 -4.64 -0.50 -8.35
CA HIS A 41 -3.48 -0.37 -9.21
C HIS A 41 -2.46 -1.45 -8.88
N VAL A 42 -1.59 -1.70 -9.86
CA VAL A 42 -0.45 -2.56 -9.64
C VAL A 42 0.71 -1.66 -9.25
N ILE A 43 1.38 -2.04 -8.17
CA ILE A 43 2.54 -1.32 -7.67
C ILE A 43 3.75 -2.20 -7.92
N ARG A 44 4.84 -1.60 -8.39
CA ARG A 44 6.08 -2.33 -8.50
C ARG A 44 7.23 -1.48 -7.98
N ALA A 45 8.29 -2.16 -7.57
CA ALA A 45 9.48 -1.49 -7.10
C ALA A 45 10.10 -0.68 -8.22
N ARG A 46 10.54 0.53 -7.91
CA ARG A 46 11.21 1.38 -8.86
C ARG A 46 12.70 1.08 -8.80
N PRO A 47 13.34 0.82 -9.94
CA PRO A 47 14.77 0.47 -9.94
C PRO A 47 15.61 1.55 -9.26
N GLY A 48 16.55 1.10 -8.44
CA GLY A 48 17.47 2.00 -7.79
C GLY A 48 16.93 2.80 -6.63
N SER A 49 15.71 2.51 -6.19
CA SER A 49 15.11 3.21 -5.06
C SER A 49 14.84 2.26 -3.92
N ALA A 50 14.76 2.81 -2.72
CA ALA A 50 14.49 2.03 -1.53
C ALA A 50 13.60 2.84 -0.60
N PRO A 51 12.82 2.17 0.24
CA PRO A 51 11.96 2.89 1.19
C PRO A 51 12.80 3.60 2.25
N HIS A 52 12.23 4.68 2.78
CA HIS A 52 12.90 5.47 3.80
C HIS A 52 12.43 5.13 5.21
N GLY A 53 11.47 4.25 5.35
CA GLY A 53 11.01 3.82 6.66
C GLY A 53 10.20 4.85 7.42
N GLU A 54 9.53 5.74 6.73
CA GLU A 54 8.75 6.78 7.39
C GLU A 54 7.42 6.26 7.89
N TRP A 55 7.10 6.51 9.14
CA TRP A 55 5.82 6.15 9.71
C TRP A 55 4.71 7.04 9.15
N HIS A 56 3.58 6.42 8.83
CA HIS A 56 2.43 7.14 8.30
C HIS A 56 1.17 6.31 8.47
N TYR A 57 0.02 6.92 8.18
CA TYR A 57 -1.25 6.21 8.15
C TYR A 57 -2.16 6.82 7.10
N HIS A 58 -3.14 6.05 6.67
CA HIS A 58 -4.08 6.47 5.64
C HIS A 58 -5.48 6.59 6.22
N ASP A 59 -6.18 7.65 5.83
CA ASP A 59 -7.55 7.85 6.25
C ASP A 59 -8.45 7.35 5.15
N CYS A 60 -8.67 6.05 5.12
CA CYS A 60 -9.51 5.39 4.13
C CYS A 60 -10.43 4.40 4.84
N ALA A 61 -11.41 3.88 4.14
CA ALA A 61 -12.34 2.94 4.74
C ALA A 61 -11.86 1.49 4.61
N VAL A 62 -11.28 1.16 3.46
CA VAL A 62 -10.80 -0.19 3.20
C VAL A 62 -9.49 -0.09 2.42
N GLN A 63 -8.52 -0.89 2.81
CA GLN A 63 -7.28 -0.99 2.06
C GLN A 63 -6.72 -2.40 2.20
N PHE A 64 -6.43 -3.04 1.10
CA PHE A 64 -5.73 -4.32 1.15
C PHE A 64 -4.80 -4.45 -0.04
N VAL A 65 -3.84 -5.34 0.11
CA VAL A 65 -2.79 -5.53 -0.88
C VAL A 65 -2.58 -7.03 -1.06
N TYR A 66 -2.37 -7.44 -2.30
CA TYR A 66 -2.02 -8.83 -2.61
C TYR A 66 -0.67 -8.82 -3.33
N VAL A 67 0.30 -9.54 -2.79
CA VAL A 67 1.64 -9.58 -3.38
C VAL A 67 1.66 -10.57 -4.52
N LEU A 68 2.05 -10.12 -5.71
CA LEU A 68 2.11 -10.94 -6.91
C LEU A 68 3.49 -11.57 -7.11
N ARG A 69 4.54 -10.85 -6.71
CA ARG A 69 5.91 -11.25 -6.99
C ARG A 69 6.83 -10.61 -5.99
N GLY A 70 7.88 -11.33 -5.59
CA GLY A 70 8.85 -10.78 -4.67
C GLY A 70 8.36 -10.76 -3.24
N TRP A 71 8.88 -9.82 -2.46
CA TRP A 71 8.52 -9.71 -1.05
C TRP A 71 8.63 -8.27 -0.59
N VAL A 72 7.94 -7.98 0.54
CA VAL A 72 7.99 -6.66 1.16
C VAL A 72 7.91 -6.84 2.67
N LEU A 73 8.66 -6.02 3.38
CA LEU A 73 8.73 -6.05 4.84
C LEU A 73 8.16 -4.74 5.37
N PHE A 74 7.08 -4.85 6.13
CA PHE A 74 6.44 -3.71 6.79
C PHE A 74 6.55 -3.83 8.29
N GLU A 75 6.36 -2.72 8.96
CA GLU A 75 6.19 -2.70 10.40
C GLU A 75 4.88 -1.99 10.72
N TYR A 76 4.05 -2.59 11.56
CA TYR A 76 2.74 -2.06 11.95
C TYR A 76 2.68 -1.84 13.46
N GLU A 77 2.11 -0.71 13.87
CA GLU A 77 1.95 -0.47 15.29
C GLU A 77 1.11 -1.57 15.89
N GLY A 78 1.51 -2.02 17.07
CA GLY A 78 0.78 -3.08 17.78
C GLY A 78 1.00 -4.47 17.22
N VAL A 79 1.70 -4.62 16.11
CA VAL A 79 1.91 -5.92 15.49
C VAL A 79 3.40 -6.26 15.39
N GLY A 80 4.21 -5.28 14.95
CA GLY A 80 5.62 -5.50 14.72
C GLY A 80 5.92 -5.68 13.25
N ARG A 81 7.02 -6.33 12.96
CA ARG A 81 7.46 -6.51 11.57
C ARG A 81 6.80 -7.72 10.95
N VAL A 82 6.34 -7.55 9.73
CA VAL A 82 5.65 -8.61 8.98
C VAL A 82 6.26 -8.72 7.60
N MET A 83 6.67 -9.92 7.25
CA MET A 83 7.20 -10.21 5.92
C MET A 83 6.08 -10.77 5.07
N MET A 84 5.80 -10.14 3.93
CA MET A 84 4.81 -10.60 2.98
C MET A 84 5.48 -11.00 1.69
N LYS A 85 5.10 -12.13 1.12
CA LYS A 85 5.69 -12.65 -0.11
C LYS A 85 4.62 -12.93 -1.14
N ALA A 86 5.03 -13.33 -2.33
CA ALA A 86 4.08 -13.69 -3.38
C ALA A 86 3.03 -14.62 -2.79
N GLY A 87 1.76 -14.29 -3.00
CA GLY A 87 0.65 -15.03 -2.45
C GLY A 87 0.11 -14.50 -1.13
N SER A 88 0.81 -13.54 -0.49
CA SER A 88 0.30 -12.93 0.74
C SER A 88 -0.73 -11.86 0.42
N CYS A 89 -1.80 -11.85 1.20
CA CYS A 89 -2.76 -10.76 1.14
C CYS A 89 -2.79 -10.11 2.52
N PHE A 90 -2.65 -8.79 2.57
CA PHE A 90 -2.69 -8.12 3.86
C PHE A 90 -3.69 -6.97 3.85
N TYR A 91 -4.45 -6.89 4.93
CA TYR A 91 -5.45 -5.86 5.14
C TYR A 91 -4.89 -4.84 6.11
N GLN A 92 -4.93 -3.58 5.72
CA GLN A 92 -4.50 -2.49 6.58
C GLN A 92 -5.73 -1.77 7.11
N PRO A 93 -6.06 -1.92 8.40
CA PRO A 93 -7.21 -1.21 8.94
C PRO A 93 -7.06 0.29 8.78
N PRO A 94 -8.16 1.03 8.70
CA PRO A 94 -8.08 2.47 8.59
C PRO A 94 -7.22 3.05 9.72
N ARG A 95 -6.34 3.96 9.34
CA ARG A 95 -5.51 4.73 10.27
C ARG A 95 -4.46 3.93 11.03
N ILE A 96 -4.22 2.69 10.69
CA ILE A 96 -3.13 1.95 11.35
C ILE A 96 -1.80 2.58 10.95
N ARG A 97 -0.95 2.86 11.94
CA ARG A 97 0.36 3.44 11.66
C ARG A 97 1.29 2.35 11.20
N HIS A 98 2.02 2.63 10.17
CA HIS A 98 2.91 1.63 9.60
C HIS A 98 4.02 2.28 8.81
N ARG A 99 5.00 1.47 8.44
CA ARG A 99 6.09 1.91 7.57
C ARG A 99 6.61 0.73 6.79
N GLU A 100 7.17 1.01 5.64
CA GLU A 100 7.84 0.00 4.85
C GLU A 100 9.32 0.04 5.13
N LEU A 101 9.91 -1.11 5.39
CA LEU A 101 11.34 -1.19 5.74
C LEU A 101 12.19 -1.64 4.57
N LYS A 102 11.71 -2.60 3.79
CA LYS A 102 12.48 -3.17 2.69
C LYS A 102 11.59 -3.86 1.70
N HIS A 103 12.07 -4.04 0.48
CA HIS A 103 11.37 -4.87 -0.49
C HIS A 103 12.38 -5.42 -1.50
N SER A 104 11.98 -6.50 -2.18
CA SER A 104 12.81 -7.08 -3.22
C SER A 104 12.74 -6.23 -4.48
N LYS A 105 13.75 -6.34 -5.33
CA LYS A 105 13.80 -5.56 -6.57
C LYS A 105 12.67 -5.92 -7.51
N ASN A 106 12.17 -7.15 -7.44
CA ASN A 106 11.12 -7.61 -8.33
C ASN A 106 9.73 -7.54 -7.69
N LEU A 107 9.58 -6.78 -6.63
CA LEU A 107 8.28 -6.67 -5.96
C LEU A 107 7.21 -6.17 -6.92
N GLU A 108 6.08 -6.89 -6.95
CA GLU A 108 4.86 -6.44 -7.61
C GLU A 108 3.69 -6.83 -6.73
N MET A 109 2.75 -5.92 -6.58
CA MET A 109 1.57 -6.17 -5.77
C MET A 109 0.40 -5.38 -6.29
N ILE A 110 -0.81 -5.84 -5.99
CA ILE A 110 -2.04 -5.12 -6.33
C ILE A 110 -2.53 -4.49 -5.04
N GLU A 111 -2.87 -3.21 -5.11
CA GLU A 111 -3.44 -2.50 -3.99
C GLU A 111 -4.84 -2.03 -4.34
N VAL A 112 -5.78 -2.20 -3.40
CA VAL A 112 -7.15 -1.75 -3.56
C VAL A 112 -7.49 -0.89 -2.36
N VAL A 113 -8.00 0.32 -2.63
CA VAL A 113 -8.37 1.27 -1.58
C VAL A 113 -9.73 1.86 -1.85
N ALA A 114 -10.54 2.02 -0.83
CA ALA A 114 -11.83 2.69 -0.88
C ALA A 114 -11.93 3.66 0.29
N PRO A 115 -12.40 4.87 0.07
CA PRO A 115 -12.69 5.48 -1.23
C PRO A 115 -11.41 5.72 -2.01
N ALA A 116 -11.55 6.00 -3.30
CA ALA A 116 -10.39 6.18 -4.15
C ALA A 116 -9.54 7.37 -3.74
N SER A 117 -10.16 8.40 -3.22
CA SER A 117 -9.44 9.56 -2.71
C SER A 117 -9.36 9.48 -1.20
N PHE A 118 -8.18 9.58 -0.66
CA PHE A 118 -7.97 9.49 0.79
C PHE A 118 -6.71 10.29 1.12
N LYS A 119 -6.58 10.64 2.40
CA LYS A 119 -5.42 11.39 2.85
C LYS A 119 -4.42 10.48 3.55
N THR A 120 -3.16 10.84 3.44
CA THR A 120 -2.08 10.15 4.13
C THR A 120 -1.43 11.15 5.08
N PHE A 121 -1.21 10.73 6.31
CA PHE A 121 -0.65 11.57 7.33
C PHE A 121 0.66 11.00 7.83
N ALA A 122 1.63 11.86 8.08
CA ALA A 122 2.86 11.45 8.72
C ALA A 122 2.55 11.09 10.16
N ALA A 123 3.28 10.12 10.68
CA ALA A 123 3.13 9.72 12.06
C ALA A 123 4.49 9.79 12.73
N THR A 124 4.52 9.94 14.04
CA THR A 124 5.78 9.94 14.73
C THR A 124 5.99 8.62 15.41
N PRO A 125 7.19 8.08 15.35
CA PRO A 125 7.49 6.83 16.01
C PRO A 125 7.27 6.92 17.51
N ALA A 126 7.53 8.08 18.08
CA ALA A 126 7.38 8.22 19.52
C ALA A 126 5.97 7.99 19.98
N ALA A 127 5.04 8.20 19.13
CA ALA A 127 3.67 8.02 19.53
C ALA A 127 3.36 6.60 19.91
N ARG A 128 4.24 5.64 19.61
CA ARG A 128 3.91 4.35 20.00
C ARG A 128 4.79 3.82 20.98
N LYS A 129 5.57 4.52 21.58
CA LYS A 129 6.37 4.00 22.44
C LYS A 129 5.84 3.56 23.54
N SER A 130 4.95 3.81 23.80
CA SER A 130 4.56 3.42 24.99
C SER A 130 4.20 2.09 24.99
N PRO A 131 4.53 1.34 24.54
CA PRO A 131 4.14 0.12 24.65
C PRO A 131 4.60 -0.61 25.53
N ALA A 132 5.51 -0.41 25.66
CA ALA A 132 5.95 -1.11 26.55
C ALA A 132 5.03 -1.24 27.45
N ARG A 133 4.58 -0.71 27.51
CA ARG A 133 3.77 -0.81 28.32
C ARG A 133 2.78 -1.46 27.90
N ARG A 134 2.77 -1.89 27.22
CA ARG A 134 1.97 -2.47 26.93
C ARG A 134 1.78 -3.44 27.19
N SER A 135 1.80 -3.68 27.53
CA SER A 135 1.59 -4.50 27.94
C SER A 135 1.20 -5.15 28.06
N PRO A 136 0.89 -5.36 28.24
CA PRO A 136 0.55 -6.28 28.41
C PRO A 136 -0.01 -6.83 27.96
N GLY A 137 -0.01 -7.04 27.46
CA GLY A 137 -0.62 -7.54 27.22
C GLY A 137 -0.76 -7.57 26.89
#